data_2cab8caff8a7c4c347ae82f2a17bece0
#
_entry.id   2cab8caff8a7c4c347ae82f2a17bece0
#
_cell.length_a   1.000
_cell.length_b   1.000
_cell.length_c   1.000
_cell.angle_alpha   90.00
_cell.angle_beta   90.00
_cell.angle_gamma   90.00
#
_symmetry.space_group_name_H-M   'P 1'
#
loop_
_entity.id
_entity.type
_entity.pdbx_description
1 polymer ?
#
loop_
_entity_poly.entity_id
_entity_poly.type
_entity_poly.pdbx_seq_one_letter_code
_entity_poly.pdbx_strand_id
1 'polypeptide(L)'
;HVEKIDLIAKKAINESGVNLNDVSAIASTSGPGLIVCLTVGLNFGKALSASLNIPFIGVNHLEGHALSPKLSTSLDFPYLLLLISGGHTQYLSVNGLGKYKRLGTTIDDALGEAFDKTAKLLGIEFPGGPKLEGFAKQGDPNKFKLPKPIINKGGCNLSFAGLKTAILRISSSIKSKQEKYDLAASFQKTIEEILEVKTQIAFD
;
A
#
# COMPACT_ATOMS: atom_id res chain seq x y z
N HIS A 1 -17.56 3.93 -10.10
CA HIS A 1 -17.11 5.31 -9.78
C HIS A 1 -17.96 6.35 -10.52
N VAL A 2 -18.20 6.20 -11.82
CA VAL A 2 -18.99 7.17 -12.63
C VAL A 2 -20.36 7.45 -12.00
N GLU A 3 -21.06 6.40 -11.58
CA GLU A 3 -22.43 6.49 -11.05
C GLU A 3 -22.55 7.19 -9.69
N LYS A 4 -21.44 7.43 -9.01
CA LYS A 4 -21.47 7.92 -7.61
C LYS A 4 -20.66 9.20 -7.39
N ILE A 5 -19.82 9.62 -8.33
CA ILE A 5 -18.86 10.70 -8.08
C ILE A 5 -19.55 12.04 -7.82
N ASP A 6 -20.62 12.33 -8.53
CA ASP A 6 -21.42 13.55 -8.37
C ASP A 6 -22.15 13.59 -7.02
N LEU A 7 -22.70 12.46 -6.59
CA LEU A 7 -23.38 12.33 -5.30
C LEU A 7 -22.39 12.51 -4.15
N ILE A 8 -21.19 11.90 -4.26
CA ILE A 8 -20.16 12.03 -3.23
C ILE A 8 -19.62 13.46 -3.18
N ALA A 9 -19.39 14.09 -4.32
CA ALA A 9 -18.95 15.48 -4.39
C ALA A 9 -19.97 16.44 -3.77
N LYS A 10 -21.26 16.31 -4.11
CA LYS A 10 -22.34 17.08 -3.50
C LYS A 10 -22.39 16.89 -1.98
N LYS A 11 -22.29 15.64 -1.53
CA LYS A 11 -22.27 15.32 -0.10
C LYS A 11 -21.11 16.00 0.60
N ALA A 12 -19.89 15.88 0.06
CA ALA A 12 -18.70 16.50 0.62
C ALA A 12 -18.81 18.03 0.73
N ILE A 13 -19.33 18.69 -0.30
CA ILE A 13 -19.57 20.14 -0.29
C ILE A 13 -20.60 20.51 0.80
N ASN A 14 -21.71 19.79 0.87
CA ASN A 14 -22.74 20.07 1.89
C ASN A 14 -22.23 19.86 3.32
N GLU A 15 -21.44 18.81 3.56
CA GLU A 15 -20.90 18.50 4.87
C GLU A 15 -19.74 19.42 5.28
N SER A 16 -19.01 20.01 4.33
CA SER A 16 -17.92 20.93 4.61
C SER A 16 -18.38 22.29 5.14
N GLY A 17 -19.63 22.68 4.90
CA GLY A 17 -20.14 24.01 5.19
C GLY A 17 -19.52 25.13 4.30
N VAL A 18 -18.71 24.77 3.31
CA VAL A 18 -18.06 25.71 2.37
C VAL A 18 -18.95 25.92 1.15
N ASN A 19 -19.08 27.16 0.71
CA ASN A 19 -19.77 27.45 -0.55
C ASN A 19 -18.87 27.06 -1.73
N LEU A 20 -19.42 26.45 -2.77
CA LEU A 20 -18.65 26.04 -3.95
C LEU A 20 -17.95 27.25 -4.63
N ASN A 21 -18.53 28.43 -4.55
CA ASN A 21 -17.94 29.67 -5.09
C ASN A 21 -16.68 30.13 -4.28
N ASP A 22 -16.51 29.65 -3.08
CA ASP A 22 -15.35 29.99 -2.23
C ASP A 22 -14.17 29.02 -2.44
N VAL A 23 -14.35 28.01 -3.30
CA VAL A 23 -13.30 27.04 -3.65
C VAL A 23 -12.29 27.70 -4.59
N SER A 24 -11.02 27.70 -4.21
CA SER A 24 -9.94 28.37 -4.94
C SER A 24 -9.26 27.48 -6.00
N ALA A 25 -9.37 26.15 -5.88
CA ALA A 25 -8.81 25.20 -6.83
C ALA A 25 -9.47 23.82 -6.70
N ILE A 26 -9.41 23.03 -7.76
CA ILE A 26 -9.84 21.63 -7.77
C ILE A 26 -8.61 20.74 -7.91
N ALA A 27 -8.44 19.80 -6.98
CA ALA A 27 -7.37 18.80 -7.03
C ALA A 27 -7.93 17.41 -7.32
N SER A 28 -7.22 16.63 -8.13
CA SER A 28 -7.59 15.25 -8.42
C SER A 28 -6.36 14.40 -8.65
N THR A 29 -6.43 13.11 -8.27
CA THR A 29 -5.34 12.15 -8.50
C THR A 29 -5.12 11.96 -10.00
N SER A 30 -3.87 12.22 -10.45
CA SER A 30 -3.47 12.12 -11.86
C SER A 30 -2.75 10.81 -12.19
N GLY A 31 -2.31 10.05 -11.21
CA GLY A 31 -1.60 8.77 -11.33
C GLY A 31 -0.54 8.58 -10.24
N PRO A 32 0.08 7.40 -10.16
CA PRO A 32 -0.31 6.14 -10.82
C PRO A 32 -1.60 5.54 -10.26
N GLY A 33 -2.21 4.61 -11.01
CA GLY A 33 -3.43 3.88 -10.59
C GLY A 33 -4.18 3.27 -11.77
N LEU A 34 -5.32 2.65 -11.50
CA LEU A 34 -6.19 2.08 -12.52
C LEU A 34 -6.73 3.18 -13.43
N ILE A 35 -6.39 3.10 -14.72
CA ILE A 35 -6.69 4.15 -15.71
C ILE A 35 -8.17 4.52 -15.75
N VAL A 36 -9.07 3.52 -15.69
CA VAL A 36 -10.52 3.74 -15.69
C VAL A 36 -10.96 4.60 -14.50
N CYS A 37 -10.46 4.29 -13.30
CA CYS A 37 -10.79 5.04 -12.08
C CYS A 37 -10.19 6.45 -12.11
N LEU A 38 -8.94 6.57 -12.53
CA LEU A 38 -8.26 7.86 -12.67
C LEU A 38 -8.99 8.77 -13.66
N THR A 39 -9.38 8.23 -14.83
CA THR A 39 -10.09 8.98 -15.87
C THR A 39 -11.40 9.60 -15.34
N VAL A 40 -12.15 8.86 -14.52
CA VAL A 40 -13.39 9.38 -13.92
C VAL A 40 -13.09 10.57 -13.01
N GLY A 41 -12.15 10.44 -12.08
CA GLY A 41 -11.79 11.51 -11.15
C GLY A 41 -11.20 12.73 -11.85
N LEU A 42 -10.29 12.50 -12.81
CA LEU A 42 -9.65 13.55 -13.58
C LEU A 42 -10.66 14.35 -14.42
N ASN A 43 -11.53 13.68 -15.17
CA ASN A 43 -12.51 14.36 -16.02
C ASN A 43 -13.53 15.12 -15.19
N PHE A 44 -14.01 14.53 -14.08
CA PHE A 44 -14.91 15.23 -13.17
C PHE A 44 -14.24 16.48 -12.57
N GLY A 45 -13.02 16.36 -12.05
CA GLY A 45 -12.29 17.47 -11.48
C GLY A 45 -11.98 18.57 -12.50
N LYS A 46 -11.57 18.22 -13.73
CA LYS A 46 -11.32 19.17 -14.82
C LYS A 46 -12.60 19.89 -15.24
N ALA A 47 -13.71 19.16 -15.39
CA ALA A 47 -15.00 19.76 -15.76
C ALA A 47 -15.47 20.76 -14.69
N LEU A 48 -15.35 20.39 -13.40
CA LEU A 48 -15.70 21.27 -12.29
C LEU A 48 -14.80 22.51 -12.24
N SER A 49 -13.48 22.34 -12.39
CA SER A 49 -12.52 23.45 -12.47
C SER A 49 -12.84 24.40 -13.61
N ALA A 50 -13.15 23.88 -14.81
CA ALA A 50 -13.52 24.67 -15.97
C ALA A 50 -14.84 25.42 -15.75
N SER A 51 -15.85 24.78 -15.15
CA SER A 51 -17.16 25.41 -14.89
C SER A 51 -17.09 26.54 -13.88
N LEU A 52 -16.17 26.44 -12.91
CA LEU A 52 -15.97 27.47 -11.88
C LEU A 52 -14.90 28.51 -12.28
N ASN A 53 -14.21 28.28 -13.39
CA ASN A 53 -13.10 29.11 -13.86
C ASN A 53 -11.98 29.27 -12.82
N ILE A 54 -11.61 28.15 -12.14
CA ILE A 54 -10.57 28.08 -11.12
C ILE A 54 -9.49 27.06 -11.51
N PRO A 55 -8.27 27.10 -10.94
CA PRO A 55 -7.18 26.22 -11.27
C PRO A 55 -7.50 24.74 -11.02
N PHE A 56 -6.97 23.87 -11.89
CA PHE A 56 -6.95 22.42 -11.70
C PHE A 56 -5.55 21.95 -11.30
N ILE A 57 -5.46 21.11 -10.27
CA ILE A 57 -4.21 20.54 -9.75
C ILE A 57 -4.22 19.02 -9.88
N GLY A 58 -3.32 18.47 -10.72
CA GLY A 58 -3.10 17.04 -10.81
C GLY A 58 -2.16 16.55 -9.69
N VAL A 59 -2.66 15.72 -8.79
CA VAL A 59 -1.89 15.20 -7.65
C VAL A 59 -1.36 13.81 -7.95
N ASN A 60 -0.08 13.56 -7.67
CA ASN A 60 0.50 12.23 -7.75
C ASN A 60 -0.03 11.38 -6.57
N HIS A 61 -0.57 10.19 -6.88
CA HIS A 61 -1.15 9.27 -5.90
C HIS A 61 -0.16 8.85 -4.81
N LEU A 62 1.08 8.53 -5.20
CA LEU A 62 2.11 8.10 -4.24
C LEU A 62 2.61 9.28 -3.39
N GLU A 63 2.61 10.49 -3.93
CA GLU A 63 2.90 11.71 -3.16
C GLU A 63 1.82 11.98 -2.12
N GLY A 64 0.54 11.77 -2.48
CA GLY A 64 -0.58 11.83 -1.52
C GLY A 64 -0.36 10.86 -0.35
N HIS A 65 0.07 9.63 -0.62
CA HIS A 65 0.44 8.68 0.43
C HIS A 65 1.68 9.13 1.22
N ALA A 66 2.70 9.64 0.55
CA ALA A 66 3.93 10.08 1.20
C ALA A 66 3.69 11.22 2.19
N LEU A 67 2.76 12.12 1.89
CA LEU A 67 2.45 13.29 2.71
C LEU A 67 1.33 13.06 3.72
N SER A 68 0.59 11.95 3.63
CA SER A 68 -0.53 11.66 4.53
C SER A 68 -0.18 11.68 6.02
N PRO A 69 1.01 11.26 6.50
CA PRO A 69 1.37 11.37 7.91
C PRO A 69 1.36 12.81 8.42
N LYS A 70 1.64 13.80 7.55
CA LYS A 70 1.64 15.22 7.93
C LYS A 70 0.24 15.79 8.21
N LEU A 71 -0.83 15.05 7.86
CA LEU A 71 -2.21 15.45 8.19
C LEU A 71 -2.53 15.25 9.68
N SER A 72 -1.86 14.31 10.34
CA SER A 72 -2.15 13.94 11.73
C SER A 72 -0.97 14.18 12.69
N THR A 73 0.22 14.43 12.15
CA THR A 73 1.44 14.63 12.95
C THR A 73 2.27 15.79 12.43
N SER A 74 3.02 16.42 13.33
CA SER A 74 4.02 17.46 13.01
C SER A 74 5.34 16.80 12.57
N LEU A 75 5.30 15.99 11.51
CA LEU A 75 6.48 15.33 10.98
C LEU A 75 7.28 16.28 10.08
N ASP A 76 8.53 16.55 10.46
CA ASP A 76 9.45 17.38 9.68
C ASP A 76 10.21 16.58 8.63
N PHE A 77 10.69 17.27 7.59
CA PHE A 77 11.60 16.72 6.61
C PHE A 77 13.04 16.75 7.09
N PRO A 78 13.91 15.80 6.70
CA PRO A 78 13.60 14.59 5.92
C PRO A 78 13.04 13.47 6.81
N TYR A 79 12.29 12.55 6.20
CA TYR A 79 11.88 11.30 6.86
C TYR A 79 11.94 10.09 5.92
N LEU A 80 12.11 8.91 6.50
CA LEU A 80 12.02 7.64 5.78
C LEU A 80 10.55 7.23 5.68
N LEU A 81 10.12 6.92 4.46
CA LEU A 81 8.81 6.37 4.17
C LEU A 81 8.93 4.93 3.69
N LEU A 82 8.27 4.00 4.36
CA LEU A 82 7.96 2.69 3.83
C LEU A 82 6.53 2.72 3.29
N LEU A 83 6.41 2.78 1.96
CA LEU A 83 5.13 2.73 1.27
C LEU A 83 4.74 1.28 1.01
N ILE A 84 3.62 0.83 1.56
CA ILE A 84 3.07 -0.51 1.38
C ILE A 84 1.63 -0.41 0.88
N SER A 85 1.35 -1.08 -0.25
CA SER A 85 0.01 -1.20 -0.81
C SER A 85 -0.15 -2.53 -1.56
N GLY A 86 -1.32 -2.75 -2.16
CA GLY A 86 -1.57 -3.91 -3.02
C GLY A 86 -0.71 -3.93 -4.30
N GLY A 87 -0.25 -2.78 -4.78
CA GLY A 87 0.52 -2.66 -6.02
C GLY A 87 1.94 -2.09 -5.85
N HIS A 88 2.26 -1.54 -4.68
CA HIS A 88 3.56 -0.90 -4.44
C HIS A 88 4.12 -1.29 -3.08
N THR A 89 5.44 -1.54 -3.05
CA THR A 89 6.20 -1.67 -1.81
C THR A 89 7.58 -1.07 -2.05
N GLN A 90 7.87 0.06 -1.40
CA GLN A 90 9.12 0.78 -1.63
C GLN A 90 9.54 1.63 -0.43
N TYR A 91 10.86 1.79 -0.30
CA TYR A 91 11.47 2.74 0.61
C TYR A 91 11.78 4.05 -0.11
N LEU A 92 11.36 5.17 0.48
CA LEU A 92 11.60 6.51 -0.02
C LEU A 92 12.20 7.39 1.07
N SER A 93 13.24 8.16 0.73
CA SER A 93 13.63 9.33 1.52
C SER A 93 12.79 10.52 1.03
N VAL A 94 12.00 11.09 1.94
CA VAL A 94 11.14 12.25 1.67
C VAL A 94 11.85 13.48 2.21
N ASN A 95 12.44 14.25 1.29
CA ASN A 95 13.30 15.40 1.64
C ASN A 95 12.56 16.74 1.58
N GLY A 96 11.33 16.75 1.10
CA GLY A 96 10.48 17.93 0.93
C GLY A 96 9.36 17.65 -0.06
N LEU A 97 8.47 18.62 -0.26
CA LEU A 97 7.43 18.55 -1.28
C LEU A 97 8.08 18.41 -2.67
N GLY A 98 7.66 17.40 -3.43
CA GLY A 98 8.24 17.08 -4.74
C GLY A 98 9.67 16.56 -4.70
N LYS A 99 10.29 16.36 -3.53
CA LYS A 99 11.69 15.94 -3.38
C LYS A 99 11.78 14.54 -2.76
N TYR A 100 11.67 13.53 -3.60
CA TYR A 100 11.69 12.12 -3.20
C TYR A 100 12.91 11.41 -3.79
N LYS A 101 13.57 10.58 -2.97
CA LYS A 101 14.63 9.68 -3.41
C LYS A 101 14.20 8.25 -3.09
N ARG A 102 14.03 7.42 -4.12
CA ARG A 102 13.76 6.00 -3.94
C ARG A 102 15.04 5.29 -3.51
N LEU A 103 15.02 4.67 -2.33
CA LEU A 103 16.12 3.89 -1.77
C LEU A 103 16.04 2.42 -2.21
N GLY A 104 14.82 1.88 -2.33
CA GLY A 104 14.57 0.53 -2.78
C GLY A 104 13.10 0.30 -3.11
N THR A 105 12.84 -0.80 -3.81
CA THR A 105 11.47 -1.21 -4.19
C THR A 105 11.39 -2.73 -4.24
N THR A 106 10.18 -3.28 -4.19
CA THR A 106 10.02 -4.69 -4.55
C THR A 106 10.41 -4.91 -6.02
N ILE A 107 11.11 -6.01 -6.30
CA ILE A 107 11.52 -6.39 -7.66
C ILE A 107 10.55 -7.38 -8.32
N ASP A 108 9.55 -7.81 -7.56
CA ASP A 108 8.53 -8.76 -7.99
C ASP A 108 7.15 -8.39 -7.39
N ASP A 109 6.53 -9.26 -6.60
CA ASP A 109 5.23 -9.01 -5.98
C ASP A 109 5.29 -7.85 -4.97
N ALA A 110 4.25 -7.02 -4.90
CA ALA A 110 4.07 -6.08 -3.80
C ALA A 110 3.70 -6.81 -2.51
N LEU A 111 4.00 -6.22 -1.35
CA LEU A 111 3.76 -6.87 -0.06
C LEU A 111 2.27 -7.18 0.18
N GLY A 112 1.37 -6.22 -0.11
CA GLY A 112 -0.07 -6.46 0.00
C GLY A 112 -0.53 -7.59 -0.91
N GLU A 113 -0.02 -7.65 -2.14
CA GLU A 113 -0.26 -8.75 -3.07
C GLU A 113 0.25 -10.09 -2.54
N ALA A 114 1.43 -10.11 -1.88
CA ALA A 114 1.97 -11.32 -1.26
C ALA A 114 1.08 -11.82 -0.11
N PHE A 115 0.49 -10.92 0.69
CA PHE A 115 -0.50 -11.25 1.72
C PHE A 115 -1.77 -11.84 1.11
N ASP A 116 -2.35 -11.21 0.10
CA ASP A 116 -3.58 -11.70 -0.56
C ASP A 116 -3.36 -13.05 -1.26
N LYS A 117 -2.22 -13.22 -1.93
CA LYS A 117 -1.86 -14.50 -2.56
C LYS A 117 -1.68 -15.62 -1.53
N THR A 118 -1.01 -15.32 -0.40
CA THR A 118 -0.83 -16.27 0.70
C THR A 118 -2.17 -16.65 1.32
N ALA A 119 -3.04 -15.67 1.59
CA ALA A 119 -4.38 -15.90 2.09
C ALA A 119 -5.19 -16.84 1.17
N LYS A 120 -5.15 -16.58 -0.14
CA LYS A 120 -5.81 -17.42 -1.14
C LYS A 120 -5.30 -18.86 -1.12
N LEU A 121 -3.99 -19.08 -0.98
CA LEU A 121 -3.39 -20.41 -0.87
C LEU A 121 -3.83 -21.17 0.38
N LEU A 122 -4.14 -20.46 1.46
CA LEU A 122 -4.70 -21.04 2.70
C LEU A 122 -6.23 -21.22 2.68
N GLY A 123 -6.91 -20.83 1.58
CA GLY A 123 -8.36 -20.89 1.45
C GLY A 123 -9.07 -19.74 2.17
N ILE A 124 -8.40 -18.62 2.36
CA ILE A 124 -8.96 -17.42 2.99
C ILE A 124 -9.48 -16.48 1.90
N GLU A 125 -10.73 -16.05 2.04
CA GLU A 125 -11.39 -15.14 1.10
C GLU A 125 -10.85 -13.70 1.19
N PHE A 126 -10.94 -12.99 0.06
CA PHE A 126 -10.62 -11.56 -0.01
C PHE A 126 -11.53 -10.70 0.90
N PRO A 127 -11.03 -9.62 1.55
CA PRO A 127 -9.64 -9.20 1.60
C PRO A 127 -8.78 -10.15 2.47
N GLY A 128 -7.63 -10.56 1.92
CA GLY A 128 -6.79 -11.59 2.52
C GLY A 128 -5.98 -11.12 3.73
N GLY A 129 -5.38 -9.92 3.65
CA GLY A 129 -4.44 -9.42 4.66
C GLY A 129 -4.97 -9.44 6.10
N PRO A 130 -6.09 -8.77 6.42
CA PRO A 130 -6.62 -8.72 7.79
C PRO A 130 -7.02 -10.11 8.33
N LYS A 131 -7.56 -10.97 7.46
CA LYS A 131 -7.94 -12.34 7.85
C LYS A 131 -6.72 -13.21 8.08
N LEU A 132 -5.68 -13.06 7.26
CA LEU A 132 -4.40 -13.77 7.43
C LEU A 132 -3.71 -13.37 8.75
N GLU A 133 -3.73 -12.09 9.11
CA GLU A 133 -3.27 -11.60 10.42
C GLU A 133 -4.04 -12.26 11.57
N GLY A 134 -5.37 -12.38 11.43
CA GLY A 134 -6.21 -13.08 12.42
C GLY A 134 -5.83 -14.57 12.58
N PHE A 135 -5.38 -15.22 11.49
CA PHE A 135 -4.85 -16.57 11.53
C PHE A 135 -3.47 -16.60 12.21
N ALA A 136 -2.59 -15.68 11.85
CA ALA A 136 -1.24 -15.59 12.41
C ALA A 136 -1.23 -15.41 13.93
N LYS A 137 -2.18 -14.67 14.48
CA LYS A 137 -2.35 -14.49 15.93
C LYS A 137 -2.63 -15.79 16.72
N GLN A 138 -3.03 -16.86 16.03
CA GLN A 138 -3.38 -18.16 16.63
C GLN A 138 -2.34 -19.25 16.34
N GLY A 139 -1.27 -18.92 15.59
CA GLY A 139 -0.26 -19.88 15.13
C GLY A 139 1.09 -19.73 15.80
N ASP A 140 1.93 -20.75 15.63
CA ASP A 140 3.34 -20.72 16.02
C ASP A 140 4.18 -20.09 14.89
N PRO A 141 4.81 -18.92 15.11
CA PRO A 141 5.60 -18.24 14.09
C PRO A 141 6.94 -18.94 13.78
N ASN A 142 7.32 -19.97 14.54
CA ASN A 142 8.58 -20.72 14.37
C ASN A 142 8.37 -22.09 13.72
N LYS A 143 7.12 -22.48 13.46
CA LYS A 143 6.79 -23.82 12.95
C LYS A 143 7.36 -24.08 11.55
N PHE A 144 7.29 -23.13 10.66
CA PHE A 144 7.76 -23.26 9.29
C PHE A 144 8.92 -22.30 9.01
N LYS A 145 10.04 -22.85 8.52
CA LYS A 145 11.16 -22.03 8.04
C LYS A 145 10.91 -21.61 6.60
N LEU A 146 10.61 -20.32 6.39
CA LEU A 146 10.39 -19.75 5.09
C LEU A 146 11.65 -19.04 4.57
N PRO A 147 11.86 -18.99 3.24
CA PRO A 147 12.98 -18.26 2.67
C PRO A 147 12.82 -16.76 2.88
N LYS A 148 13.94 -16.05 3.00
CA LYS A 148 14.02 -14.59 3.07
C LYS A 148 14.73 -14.08 1.81
N PRO A 149 14.01 -13.91 0.68
CA PRO A 149 14.65 -13.55 -0.58
C PRO A 149 15.42 -12.23 -0.45
N ILE A 150 16.59 -12.18 -1.05
CA ILE A 150 17.49 -11.03 -1.12
C ILE A 150 17.78 -10.29 0.21
N ILE A 151 17.49 -10.89 1.37
CA ILE A 151 17.71 -10.24 2.67
C ILE A 151 19.18 -9.83 2.86
N ASN A 152 20.12 -10.67 2.41
CA ASN A 152 21.56 -10.45 2.53
C ASN A 152 22.17 -9.66 1.36
N LYS A 153 21.36 -9.28 0.36
CA LYS A 153 21.82 -8.37 -0.72
C LYS A 153 21.79 -6.94 -0.22
N GLY A 154 22.86 -6.21 -0.47
CA GLY A 154 22.93 -4.79 -0.13
C GLY A 154 21.80 -3.97 -0.74
N GLY A 155 21.53 -2.80 -0.15
CA GLY A 155 20.44 -1.90 -0.54
C GLY A 155 19.06 -2.34 -0.04
N CYS A 156 18.07 -1.50 -0.31
CA CYS A 156 16.72 -1.59 0.26
C CYS A 156 15.71 -2.29 -0.66
N ASN A 157 16.17 -2.99 -1.72
CA ASN A 157 15.26 -3.75 -2.57
C ASN A 157 14.66 -4.94 -1.82
N LEU A 158 13.39 -5.24 -2.14
CA LEU A 158 12.59 -6.30 -1.56
C LEU A 158 12.21 -7.34 -2.63
N SER A 159 11.91 -8.57 -2.20
CA SER A 159 11.36 -9.63 -3.05
C SER A 159 10.48 -10.54 -2.22
N PHE A 160 9.31 -10.88 -2.72
CA PHE A 160 8.32 -11.72 -2.04
C PHE A 160 7.85 -12.93 -2.87
N ALA A 161 8.16 -13.01 -4.17
CA ALA A 161 7.73 -14.11 -5.04
C ALA A 161 8.26 -15.48 -4.57
N GLY A 162 9.49 -15.52 -4.03
CA GLY A 162 10.06 -16.74 -3.46
C GLY A 162 9.30 -17.28 -2.25
N LEU A 163 8.74 -16.39 -1.43
CA LEU A 163 7.86 -16.75 -0.30
C LEU A 163 6.58 -17.43 -0.78
N LYS A 164 5.91 -16.86 -1.78
CA LYS A 164 4.71 -17.45 -2.38
C LYS A 164 4.95 -18.89 -2.84
N THR A 165 6.07 -19.14 -3.52
CA THR A 165 6.42 -20.49 -4.01
C THR A 165 6.64 -21.46 -2.86
N ALA A 166 7.32 -21.02 -1.77
CA ALA A 166 7.52 -21.83 -0.58
C ALA A 166 6.18 -22.15 0.11
N ILE A 167 5.30 -21.16 0.26
CA ILE A 167 3.97 -21.33 0.85
C ILE A 167 3.12 -22.29 0.02
N LEU A 168 3.13 -22.18 -1.31
CA LEU A 168 2.39 -23.09 -2.20
C LEU A 168 2.80 -24.54 -1.97
N ARG A 169 4.11 -24.81 -1.84
CA ARG A 169 4.62 -26.17 -1.58
C ARG A 169 4.20 -26.69 -0.21
N ILE A 170 4.25 -25.86 0.83
CA ILE A 170 3.85 -26.23 2.18
C ILE A 170 2.35 -26.42 2.27
N SER A 171 1.56 -25.52 1.67
CA SER A 171 0.10 -25.54 1.75
C SER A 171 -0.52 -26.82 1.19
N SER A 172 0.14 -27.46 0.21
CA SER A 172 -0.31 -28.75 -0.36
C SER A 172 -0.18 -29.91 0.62
N SER A 173 0.65 -29.81 1.65
CA SER A 173 0.86 -30.83 2.69
C SER A 173 0.12 -30.57 4.00
N ILE A 174 -0.50 -29.40 4.17
CA ILE A 174 -1.26 -29.01 5.36
C ILE A 174 -2.52 -29.88 5.51
N LYS A 175 -2.69 -30.46 6.70
CA LYS A 175 -3.81 -31.35 7.02
C LYS A 175 -4.75 -30.78 8.10
N SER A 176 -4.30 -29.82 8.88
CA SER A 176 -5.06 -29.28 10.00
C SER A 176 -5.28 -27.78 9.92
N LYS A 177 -6.28 -27.29 10.64
CA LYS A 177 -6.53 -25.86 10.78
C LYS A 177 -5.39 -25.18 11.54
N GLN A 178 -4.81 -25.86 12.55
CA GLN A 178 -3.67 -25.34 13.32
C GLN A 178 -2.47 -25.10 12.42
N GLU A 179 -2.14 -26.02 11.51
CA GLU A 179 -1.04 -25.82 10.57
C GLU A 179 -1.24 -24.63 9.64
N LYS A 180 -2.51 -24.29 9.29
CA LYS A 180 -2.80 -23.05 8.54
C LYS A 180 -2.49 -21.81 9.38
N TYR A 181 -2.82 -21.83 10.67
CA TYR A 181 -2.49 -20.76 11.60
C TYR A 181 -0.97 -20.61 11.75
N ASP A 182 -0.27 -21.72 11.92
CA ASP A 182 1.18 -21.75 12.06
C ASP A 182 1.88 -21.25 10.80
N LEU A 183 1.38 -21.61 9.59
CA LEU A 183 1.94 -21.12 8.34
C LEU A 183 1.70 -19.61 8.14
N ALA A 184 0.53 -19.11 8.52
CA ALA A 184 0.22 -17.69 8.51
C ALA A 184 1.14 -16.91 9.48
N ALA A 185 1.35 -17.43 10.69
CA ALA A 185 2.24 -16.84 11.68
C ALA A 185 3.72 -16.84 11.21
N SER A 186 4.17 -17.95 10.64
CA SER A 186 5.54 -18.07 10.10
C SER A 186 5.77 -17.14 8.90
N PHE A 187 4.74 -16.95 8.05
CA PHE A 187 4.78 -15.99 6.95
C PHE A 187 4.93 -14.56 7.46
N GLN A 188 4.07 -14.15 8.39
CA GLN A 188 4.08 -12.79 8.94
C GLN A 188 5.42 -12.50 9.62
N LYS A 189 5.93 -13.40 10.46
CA LYS A 189 7.25 -13.28 11.08
C LYS A 189 8.37 -13.13 10.03
N THR A 190 8.33 -13.91 8.96
CA THR A 190 9.34 -13.82 7.89
C THR A 190 9.32 -12.45 7.20
N ILE A 191 8.13 -11.87 6.98
CA ILE A 191 7.98 -10.51 6.44
C ILE A 191 8.54 -9.48 7.42
N GLU A 192 8.22 -9.59 8.71
CA GLU A 192 8.73 -8.69 9.74
C GLU A 192 10.26 -8.67 9.76
N GLU A 193 10.90 -9.85 9.74
CA GLU A 193 12.37 -9.98 9.72
C GLU A 193 13.00 -9.40 8.44
N ILE A 194 12.34 -9.55 7.27
CA ILE A 194 12.80 -8.92 6.02
C ILE A 194 12.72 -7.40 6.11
N LEU A 195 11.59 -6.88 6.59
CA LEU A 195 11.38 -5.44 6.71
C LEU A 195 12.30 -4.82 7.75
N GLU A 196 12.51 -5.48 8.89
CA GLU A 196 13.44 -5.02 9.94
C GLU A 196 14.84 -4.78 9.36
N VAL A 197 15.42 -5.80 8.72
CA VAL A 197 16.77 -5.70 8.12
C VAL A 197 16.83 -4.62 7.04
N LYS A 198 15.83 -4.56 6.15
CA LYS A 198 15.82 -3.59 5.06
C LYS A 198 15.54 -2.17 5.52
N THR A 199 14.79 -2.00 6.59
CA THR A 199 14.57 -0.70 7.23
C THR A 199 15.86 -0.19 7.87
N GLN A 200 16.61 -1.06 8.56
CA GLN A 200 17.91 -0.69 9.11
C GLN A 200 18.87 -0.20 8.01
N ILE A 201 18.98 -0.94 6.89
CA ILE A 201 19.80 -0.52 5.74
C ILE A 201 19.32 0.82 5.14
N ALA A 202 18.03 1.13 5.24
CA ALA A 202 17.48 2.38 4.71
C ALA A 202 17.79 3.59 5.59
N PHE A 203 18.09 3.39 6.87
CA PHE A 203 18.55 4.44 7.80
C PHE A 203 20.05 4.71 7.72
N ASP A 204 20.84 3.71 7.33
CA ASP A 204 22.31 3.82 7.11
C ASP A 204 22.61 4.54 5.77
#